data_936728880b600b422b486d27c61340e0
#
_entry.id   936728880b600b422b486d27c61340e0
#
_cell.length_a   1.000
_cell.length_b   1.000
_cell.length_c   1.000
_cell.angle_alpha   90.00
_cell.angle_beta   90.00
_cell.angle_gamma   90.00
#
_symmetry.space_group_name_H-M   'P 1'
#
loop_
_entity.id
_entity.type
_entity.pdbx_description
1 polymer ?
#
loop_
_entity_poly.entity_id
_entity_poly.type
_entity_poly.pdbx_seq_one_letter_code
_entity_poly.pdbx_strand_id
1 'polypeptide(L)'
;MSEIKINHIAIVVENIDNSLGFWRDALGLDMGKIQDVPQEQVQIAFLDVGGSHIELVQPTSDDSGIAKYLAKKGQGMHHICLEVEDIALALNEMKAKGIDLINEEARERDGRKYAFIHPKSTGGVLVELYETLA
;
A
#
# COMPACT_ATOMS: atom_id res chain seq x y z
N MET A 1 -18.72 5.13 15.74
CA MET A 1 -17.52 5.34 14.92
C MET A 1 -17.08 4.05 14.26
N SER A 2 -16.77 4.14 13.00
CA SER A 2 -16.30 2.98 12.27
C SER A 2 -14.93 2.53 12.76
N GLU A 3 -14.73 1.24 12.77
CA GLU A 3 -13.44 0.67 13.11
C GLU A 3 -12.50 0.80 11.90
N ILE A 4 -11.31 1.34 12.14
CA ILE A 4 -10.27 1.42 11.12
C ILE A 4 -9.31 0.26 11.33
N LYS A 5 -9.00 -0.45 10.23
CA LYS A 5 -8.11 -1.61 10.28
C LYS A 5 -6.92 -1.40 9.36
N ILE A 6 -5.81 -2.04 9.70
CA ILE A 6 -4.68 -2.10 8.78
C ILE A 6 -5.02 -3.16 7.72
N ASN A 7 -5.11 -2.73 6.45
CA ASN A 7 -5.26 -3.66 5.34
C ASN A 7 -3.93 -4.29 4.99
N HIS A 8 -2.93 -3.46 4.74
CA HIS A 8 -1.59 -3.95 4.43
C HIS A 8 -0.52 -2.90 4.69
N ILE A 9 0.71 -3.38 4.74
CA ILE A 9 1.92 -2.58 4.73
C ILE A 9 2.66 -2.94 3.46
N ALA A 10 2.97 -1.95 2.61
CA ALA A 10 3.70 -2.17 1.37
C ALA A 10 5.18 -1.89 1.57
N ILE A 11 6.01 -2.83 1.16
CA ILE A 11 7.45 -2.76 1.25
C ILE A 11 8.04 -2.89 -0.14
N VAL A 12 8.84 -1.91 -0.56
CA VAL A 12 9.51 -1.96 -1.85
C VAL A 12 10.79 -2.79 -1.72
N VAL A 13 10.95 -3.74 -2.62
CA VAL A 13 12.10 -4.64 -2.63
C VAL A 13 12.73 -4.69 -4.03
N GLU A 14 14.01 -4.98 -4.09
CA GLU A 14 14.70 -5.18 -5.37
C GLU A 14 14.28 -6.49 -6.03
N ASN A 15 14.05 -7.52 -5.21
CA ASN A 15 13.75 -8.86 -5.70
C ASN A 15 12.87 -9.59 -4.68
N ILE A 16 11.70 -10.01 -5.12
CA ILE A 16 10.75 -10.72 -4.25
C ILE A 16 11.34 -12.05 -3.74
N ASP A 17 11.92 -12.84 -4.64
CA ASP A 17 12.44 -14.15 -4.26
C ASP A 17 13.50 -14.04 -3.16
N ASN A 18 14.40 -13.08 -3.26
CA ASN A 18 15.39 -12.85 -2.22
C ASN A 18 14.75 -12.43 -0.89
N SER A 19 13.73 -11.57 -0.97
CA SER A 19 13.03 -11.08 0.24
C SER A 19 12.25 -12.18 0.94
N LEU A 20 11.75 -13.16 0.22
CA LEU A 20 11.01 -14.28 0.79
C LEU A 20 11.89 -15.13 1.69
N GLY A 21 13.20 -15.08 1.55
CA GLY A 21 14.14 -15.75 2.46
C GLY A 21 13.92 -15.33 3.90
N PHE A 22 13.63 -14.06 4.16
CA PHE A 22 13.29 -13.60 5.49
C PHE A 22 11.80 -13.79 5.80
N TRP A 23 10.93 -13.20 4.99
CA TRP A 23 9.52 -13.08 5.36
C TRP A 23 8.78 -14.42 5.40
N ARG A 24 9.01 -15.26 4.43
CA ARG A 24 8.37 -16.57 4.35
C ARG A 24 9.19 -17.65 5.05
N ASP A 25 10.49 -17.73 4.71
CA ASP A 25 11.31 -18.88 5.12
C ASP A 25 11.81 -18.75 6.56
N ALA A 26 12.37 -17.62 6.94
CA ALA A 26 12.88 -17.43 8.31
C ALA A 26 11.76 -17.07 9.29
N LEU A 27 10.89 -16.13 8.93
CA LEU A 27 9.81 -15.69 9.81
C LEU A 27 8.62 -16.65 9.81
N GLY A 28 8.37 -17.32 8.71
CA GLY A 28 7.29 -18.30 8.62
C GLY A 28 5.95 -17.78 8.16
N LEU A 29 5.89 -16.60 7.53
CA LEU A 29 4.62 -16.10 7.01
C LEU A 29 4.18 -16.90 5.79
N ASP A 30 2.87 -17.12 5.69
CA ASP A 30 2.29 -17.78 4.52
C ASP A 30 2.21 -16.81 3.35
N MET A 31 2.72 -17.22 2.19
CA MET A 31 2.57 -16.44 0.98
C MET A 31 1.32 -16.89 0.24
N GLY A 32 0.38 -15.95 0.04
CA GLY A 32 -0.87 -16.26 -0.65
C GLY A 32 -0.72 -16.31 -2.15
N LYS A 33 -0.15 -15.27 -2.75
CA LYS A 33 0.00 -15.21 -4.20
C LYS A 33 1.07 -14.18 -4.59
N ILE A 34 1.51 -14.27 -5.83
CA ILE A 34 2.28 -13.24 -6.50
C ILE A 34 1.42 -12.74 -7.67
N GLN A 35 1.23 -11.43 -7.75
CA GLN A 35 0.38 -10.83 -8.75
C GLN A 35 1.16 -9.82 -9.60
N ASP A 36 1.02 -9.91 -10.93
CA ASP A 36 1.49 -8.87 -11.83
C ASP A 36 0.49 -7.74 -11.88
N VAL A 37 0.99 -6.50 -11.84
CA VAL A 37 0.18 -5.30 -12.01
C VAL A 37 0.80 -4.49 -13.14
N PRO A 38 0.53 -4.88 -14.42
CA PRO A 38 1.19 -4.26 -15.58
C PRO A 38 0.98 -2.77 -15.70
N GLN A 39 -0.20 -2.27 -15.30
CA GLN A 39 -0.50 -0.85 -15.37
C GLN A 39 0.35 -0.01 -14.42
N GLU A 40 0.91 -0.61 -13.38
CA GLU A 40 1.81 0.06 -12.46
C GLU A 40 3.26 -0.43 -12.62
N GLN A 41 3.47 -1.39 -13.51
CA GLN A 41 4.79 -1.97 -13.80
C GLN A 41 5.46 -2.52 -12.55
N VAL A 42 4.70 -3.28 -11.78
CA VAL A 42 5.19 -3.93 -10.57
C VAL A 42 4.67 -5.36 -10.47
N GLN A 43 5.34 -6.13 -9.63
CA GLN A 43 4.90 -7.46 -9.21
C GLN A 43 4.78 -7.40 -7.69
N ILE A 44 3.72 -7.98 -7.13
CA ILE A 44 3.44 -7.92 -5.70
C ILE A 44 3.30 -9.32 -5.13
N ALA A 45 4.02 -9.61 -4.04
CA ALA A 45 3.84 -10.83 -3.26
C ALA A 45 3.04 -10.50 -2.01
N PHE A 46 2.00 -11.29 -1.74
CA PHE A 46 1.09 -11.08 -0.60
C PHE A 46 1.42 -12.10 0.49
N LEU A 47 1.73 -11.60 1.68
CA LEU A 47 2.07 -12.43 2.85
C LEU A 47 1.05 -12.18 3.95
N ASP A 48 0.42 -13.23 4.45
CA ASP A 48 -0.62 -13.11 5.47
C ASP A 48 -0.04 -12.80 6.85
N VAL A 49 -0.62 -11.82 7.53
CA VAL A 49 -0.25 -11.44 8.88
C VAL A 49 -1.52 -11.19 9.68
N GLY A 50 -2.10 -12.25 10.24
CA GLY A 50 -3.22 -12.13 11.18
C GLY A 50 -4.40 -11.28 10.73
N GLY A 51 -4.88 -11.48 9.50
CA GLY A 51 -6.01 -10.71 8.97
C GLY A 51 -5.61 -9.47 8.19
N SER A 52 -4.37 -9.05 8.30
CA SER A 52 -3.76 -8.04 7.45
C SER A 52 -2.73 -8.73 6.57
N HIS A 53 -2.02 -7.98 5.73
CA HIS A 53 -0.94 -8.60 4.97
C HIS A 53 0.20 -7.62 4.72
N ILE A 54 1.35 -8.18 4.41
CA ILE A 54 2.50 -7.44 3.93
C ILE A 54 2.56 -7.67 2.44
N GLU A 55 2.76 -6.59 1.69
CA GLU A 55 2.93 -6.63 0.24
C GLU A 55 4.38 -6.32 -0.08
N LEU A 56 5.08 -7.27 -0.70
CA LEU A 56 6.42 -7.01 -1.22
C LEU A 56 6.25 -6.56 -2.66
N VAL A 57 6.70 -5.34 -2.96
CA VAL A 57 6.48 -4.71 -4.26
C VAL A 57 7.81 -4.61 -5.00
N GLN A 58 7.88 -5.27 -6.15
CA GLN A 58 9.07 -5.29 -6.99
C GLN A 58 8.77 -4.60 -8.32
N PRO A 59 9.60 -3.63 -8.76
CA PRO A 59 9.39 -3.02 -10.07
C PRO A 59 9.71 -4.02 -11.19
N THR A 60 8.92 -3.98 -12.27
CA THR A 60 9.13 -4.82 -13.44
C THR A 60 9.74 -4.04 -14.61
N SER A 61 9.96 -2.73 -14.43
CA SER A 61 10.63 -1.90 -15.42
C SER A 61 11.37 -0.77 -14.72
N ASP A 62 12.35 -0.19 -15.40
CA ASP A 62 13.13 0.93 -14.85
C ASP A 62 12.35 2.24 -14.87
N ASP A 63 11.25 2.30 -15.61
CA ASP A 63 10.46 3.51 -15.80
C ASP A 63 9.32 3.67 -14.79
N SER A 64 9.04 2.66 -13.99
CA SER A 64 7.92 2.71 -13.03
C SER A 64 8.20 3.69 -11.90
N GLY A 65 7.12 4.19 -11.28
CA GLY A 65 7.25 5.03 -10.09
C GLY A 65 7.96 4.30 -8.96
N ILE A 66 7.71 2.99 -8.81
CA ILE A 66 8.34 2.17 -7.78
C ILE A 66 9.84 1.99 -8.06
N ALA A 67 10.23 1.82 -9.34
CA ALA A 67 11.65 1.74 -9.70
C ALA A 67 12.38 3.04 -9.34
N LYS A 68 11.76 4.18 -9.60
CA LYS A 68 12.32 5.49 -9.26
C LYS A 68 12.42 5.67 -7.75
N TYR A 69 11.39 5.24 -7.03
CA TYR A 69 11.41 5.27 -5.57
C TYR A 69 12.56 4.41 -5.02
N LEU A 70 12.68 3.19 -5.53
CA LEU A 70 13.73 2.26 -5.10
C LEU A 70 15.13 2.83 -5.35
N ALA A 71 15.35 3.44 -6.52
CA ALA A 71 16.64 4.05 -6.86
C ALA A 71 16.99 5.20 -5.93
N LYS A 72 16.00 5.98 -5.49
CA LYS A 72 16.20 7.16 -4.66
C LYS A 72 16.25 6.83 -3.18
N LYS A 73 15.36 5.97 -2.70
CA LYS A 73 15.17 5.70 -1.27
C LYS A 73 15.74 4.37 -0.81
N GLY A 74 15.96 3.43 -1.75
CA GLY A 74 16.35 2.07 -1.40
C GLY A 74 15.17 1.22 -0.97
N GLN A 75 15.45 0.00 -0.56
CA GLN A 75 14.43 -0.92 -0.08
C GLN A 75 13.86 -0.45 1.27
N GLY A 76 12.58 -0.71 1.50
CA GLY A 76 11.95 -0.39 2.77
C GLY A 76 10.46 -0.13 2.65
N MET A 77 9.87 0.35 3.74
CA MET A 77 8.42 0.64 3.78
C MET A 77 8.08 1.75 2.79
N HIS A 78 7.04 1.50 2.01
CA HIS A 78 6.52 2.47 1.05
C HIS A 78 5.27 3.16 1.58
N HIS A 79 4.31 2.40 2.08
CA HIS A 79 3.08 2.98 2.64
C HIS A 79 2.37 2.01 3.57
N ILE A 80 1.43 2.57 4.33
CA ILE A 80 0.50 1.81 5.17
C ILE A 80 -0.89 2.02 4.56
N CYS A 81 -1.64 0.95 4.38
CA CYS A 81 -3.01 1.02 3.89
C CYS A 81 -3.99 0.73 5.02
N LEU A 82 -4.90 1.66 5.26
CA LEU A 82 -5.92 1.57 6.30
C LEU A 82 -7.29 1.41 5.65
N GLU A 83 -8.06 0.43 6.11
CA GLU A 83 -9.43 0.24 5.65
C GLU A 83 -10.39 1.14 6.42
N VAL A 84 -11.29 1.80 5.69
CA VAL A 84 -12.35 2.62 6.26
C VAL A 84 -13.69 2.17 5.66
N GLU A 85 -14.79 2.46 6.35
CA GLU A 85 -16.11 2.07 5.84
C GLU A 85 -16.60 2.96 4.73
N ASP A 86 -16.33 4.26 4.81
CA ASP A 86 -16.80 5.26 3.84
C ASP A 86 -15.65 6.20 3.51
N ILE A 87 -14.98 5.93 2.39
CA ILE A 87 -13.81 6.71 2.01
C ILE A 87 -14.17 8.15 1.62
N ALA A 88 -15.33 8.36 1.00
CA ALA A 88 -15.75 9.71 0.63
C ALA A 88 -15.93 10.59 1.88
N LEU A 89 -16.56 10.02 2.90
CA LEU A 89 -16.76 10.74 4.17
C LEU A 89 -15.40 11.00 4.84
N ALA A 90 -14.52 10.01 4.87
CA ALA A 90 -13.20 10.15 5.48
C ALA A 90 -12.39 11.26 4.80
N LEU A 91 -12.40 11.29 3.46
CA LEU A 91 -11.68 12.33 2.71
C LEU A 91 -12.25 13.71 2.96
N ASN A 92 -13.59 13.84 3.01
CA ASN A 92 -14.23 15.12 3.29
C ASN A 92 -13.90 15.63 4.68
N GLU A 93 -13.88 14.76 5.68
CA GLU A 93 -13.51 15.14 7.04
C GLU A 93 -12.05 15.59 7.11
N MET A 94 -11.17 14.93 6.40
CA MET A 94 -9.75 15.31 6.35
C MET A 94 -9.56 16.66 5.68
N LYS A 95 -10.26 16.92 4.57
CA LYS A 95 -10.22 18.22 3.91
C LYS A 95 -10.66 19.33 4.85
N ALA A 96 -11.74 19.09 5.59
CA ALA A 96 -12.28 20.08 6.54
C ALA A 96 -11.27 20.38 7.66
N LYS A 97 -10.39 19.44 7.98
CA LYS A 97 -9.37 19.60 9.01
C LYS A 97 -8.03 20.10 8.46
N GLY A 98 -7.97 20.44 7.17
CA GLY A 98 -6.77 21.00 6.57
C GLY A 98 -5.70 19.96 6.22
N ILE A 99 -6.05 18.70 6.13
CA ILE A 99 -5.13 17.63 5.75
C ILE A 99 -4.91 17.67 4.24
N ASP A 100 -3.65 17.57 3.83
CA ASP A 100 -3.30 17.54 2.40
C ASP A 100 -3.47 16.15 1.84
N LEU A 101 -4.26 16.05 0.78
CA LEU A 101 -4.56 14.78 0.11
C LEU A 101 -3.86 14.75 -1.23
N ILE A 102 -3.28 13.59 -1.57
CA ILE A 102 -2.77 13.37 -2.94
C ILE A 102 -3.97 13.17 -3.87
N ASN A 103 -4.96 12.39 -3.41
CA ASN A 103 -6.21 12.20 -4.15
C ASN A 103 -7.33 12.84 -3.35
N GLU A 104 -7.89 13.93 -3.85
CA GLU A 104 -9.00 14.61 -3.18
C GLU A 104 -10.29 13.82 -3.29
N GLU A 105 -10.40 12.99 -4.30
CA GLU A 105 -11.52 12.06 -4.50
C GLU A 105 -10.99 10.65 -4.63
N ALA A 106 -11.75 9.68 -4.15
CA ALA A 106 -11.37 8.29 -4.22
C ALA A 106 -11.26 7.82 -5.67
N ARG A 107 -10.28 6.99 -5.93
CA ARG A 107 -10.07 6.29 -7.21
C ARG A 107 -10.54 4.86 -7.08
N GLU A 108 -10.79 4.22 -8.20
CA GLU A 108 -11.21 2.82 -8.22
C GLU A 108 -10.17 1.94 -8.90
N ARG A 109 -9.99 0.75 -8.34
CA ARG A 109 -9.15 -0.29 -8.90
C ARG A 109 -9.68 -1.64 -8.44
N ASP A 110 -9.96 -2.54 -9.39
CA ASP A 110 -10.48 -3.88 -9.11
C ASP A 110 -11.76 -3.86 -8.25
N GLY A 111 -12.64 -2.88 -8.50
CA GLY A 111 -13.91 -2.76 -7.77
C GLY A 111 -13.77 -2.15 -6.40
N ARG A 112 -12.60 -1.70 -6.01
CA ARG A 112 -12.35 -1.09 -4.71
C ARG A 112 -11.98 0.37 -4.86
N LYS A 113 -12.29 1.14 -3.83
CA LYS A 113 -11.97 2.57 -3.80
C LYS A 113 -10.76 2.81 -2.92
N TYR A 114 -9.88 3.69 -3.37
CA TYR A 114 -8.67 4.04 -2.62
C TYR A 114 -8.30 5.51 -2.83
N ALA A 115 -7.49 6.04 -1.91
CA ALA A 115 -6.93 7.38 -2.02
C ALA A 115 -5.69 7.48 -1.15
N PHE A 116 -4.77 8.36 -1.53
CA PHE A 116 -3.54 8.59 -0.78
C PHE A 116 -3.55 9.94 -0.09
N ILE A 117 -3.03 9.96 1.13
CA ILE A 117 -2.84 11.16 1.95
C ILE A 117 -1.40 11.60 1.83
N HIS A 118 -1.18 12.91 1.64
CA HIS A 118 0.18 13.42 1.47
C HIS A 118 1.01 13.26 2.74
N PRO A 119 2.26 12.76 2.63
CA PRO A 119 3.12 12.53 3.79
C PRO A 119 3.37 13.75 4.66
N LYS A 120 3.29 14.97 4.11
CA LYS A 120 3.54 16.17 4.92
C LYS A 120 2.49 16.36 6.01
N SER A 121 1.30 15.77 5.87
CA SER A 121 0.26 15.86 6.89
C SER A 121 0.30 14.71 7.88
N THR A 122 1.18 13.73 7.68
CA THR A 122 1.24 12.51 8.49
C THR A 122 2.59 12.32 9.20
N GLY A 123 3.45 13.32 9.16
CA GLY A 123 4.78 13.18 9.73
C GLY A 123 5.74 12.37 8.87
N GLY A 124 5.51 12.32 7.57
CA GLY A 124 6.43 11.64 6.63
C GLY A 124 5.99 10.25 6.20
N VAL A 125 4.80 9.81 6.61
CA VAL A 125 4.30 8.48 6.26
C VAL A 125 3.28 8.59 5.13
N LEU A 126 3.50 7.87 4.03
CA LEU A 126 2.50 7.78 2.97
C LEU A 126 1.40 6.84 3.44
N VAL A 127 0.18 7.36 3.51
CA VAL A 127 -0.98 6.60 3.98
C VAL A 127 -1.97 6.42 2.84
N GLU A 128 -2.37 5.19 2.60
CA GLU A 128 -3.43 4.84 1.67
C GLU A 128 -4.70 4.55 2.45
N LEU A 129 -5.82 5.08 2.01
CA LEU A 129 -7.13 4.68 2.52
C LEU A 129 -7.78 3.75 1.50
N TYR A 130 -8.48 2.76 2.01
CA TYR A 130 -9.13 1.73 1.22
C TYR A 130 -10.55 1.54 1.74
N GLU A 131 -11.53 1.51 0.85
CA GLU A 131 -12.90 1.29 1.29
C GLU A 131 -13.18 -0.20 1.40
N THR A 132 -13.69 -0.58 2.57
CA THR A 132 -14.10 -1.95 2.83
C THR A 132 -15.33 -2.27 1.98
N LEU A 133 -15.30 -3.37 1.26
CA LEU A 133 -16.49 -3.88 0.60
C LEU A 133 -17.32 -4.63 1.62
N ALA A 134 -18.55 -4.16 1.83
CA ALA A 134 -19.46 -4.78 2.76
C ALA A 134 -19.94 -6.14 2.26
#